data_7ffb9dd928cea7da97ec084b9926665b
#
_entry.id   7ffb9dd928cea7da97ec084b9926665b
#
_cell.length_a   1.000
_cell.length_b   1.000
_cell.length_c   1.000
_cell.angle_alpha   90.00
_cell.angle_beta   90.00
_cell.angle_gamma   90.00
#
_symmetry.space_group_name_H-M   'P 1'
#
loop_
_entity.id
_entity.type
_entity.pdbx_description
1 polymer ?
#
loop_
_entity_poly.entity_id
_entity_poly.type
_entity_poly.pdbx_seq_one_letter_code
_entity_poly.pdbx_strand_id
1 'polypeptide(L)'
;MDNPATAGEHLRRLRRQAQLSQLDLALITGVSQRHLSCLETGRAKPSPGTLHNLLSALQVPLDQCNRVFLAAGFAPRYAATPLASPAMAAIREAVSHVLHANNPAPAILLGSEWQVLAANTSTAVLFGLVGIDPGAADGVNLLSTLLQSGGLGDHLINAEEIRTLAWQRATREALTNPSLAALLTSLPVPAHTELPSDMPPLVLTRVRSTQGELNFLSTFTTFGMPQDITLTSLRSSI
;
A
#
# COMPACT_ATOMS: atom_id res chain seq x y z
N MET A 1 15.51 -27.53 5.69
CA MET A 1 14.09 -27.33 5.30
C MET A 1 13.44 -26.57 6.43
N ASP A 2 13.23 -25.26 6.24
CA ASP A 2 12.53 -24.46 7.24
C ASP A 2 11.07 -24.95 7.34
N ASN A 3 10.71 -25.42 8.53
CA ASN A 3 9.34 -25.78 8.82
C ASN A 3 8.46 -24.51 8.71
N PRO A 4 7.37 -24.50 7.93
CA PRO A 4 6.54 -23.30 7.80
C PRO A 4 6.06 -22.85 9.19
N ALA A 5 6.17 -21.56 9.45
CA ALA A 5 5.82 -20.98 10.74
C ALA A 5 4.35 -21.31 11.09
N THR A 6 4.13 -21.78 12.30
CA THR A 6 2.78 -22.12 12.80
C THR A 6 1.93 -20.88 13.00
N ALA A 7 0.59 -21.03 13.04
CA ALA A 7 -0.32 -19.93 13.33
C ALA A 7 0.01 -19.23 14.67
N GLY A 8 0.44 -19.98 15.68
CA GLY A 8 0.85 -19.45 16.98
C GLY A 8 2.09 -18.56 16.89
N GLU A 9 3.09 -18.98 16.11
CA GLU A 9 4.30 -18.19 15.87
C GLU A 9 3.98 -16.90 15.10
N HIS A 10 3.09 -16.98 14.10
CA HIS A 10 2.60 -15.80 13.40
C HIS A 10 1.91 -14.83 14.36
N LEU A 11 0.96 -15.29 15.19
CA LEU A 11 0.27 -14.47 16.17
C LEU A 11 1.24 -13.79 17.13
N ARG A 12 2.20 -14.56 17.69
CA ARG A 12 3.21 -14.02 18.61
C ARG A 12 4.06 -12.94 17.96
N ARG A 13 4.49 -13.14 16.71
CA ARG A 13 5.26 -12.16 15.96
C ARG A 13 4.46 -10.88 15.73
N LEU A 14 3.21 -11.00 15.23
CA LEU A 14 2.32 -9.86 14.95
C LEU A 14 2.03 -9.06 16.22
N ARG A 15 1.71 -9.73 17.32
CA ARG A 15 1.51 -9.04 18.61
C ARG A 15 2.75 -8.25 19.06
N ARG A 16 3.94 -8.85 18.92
CA ARG A 16 5.22 -8.17 19.27
C ARG A 16 5.50 -6.98 18.36
N GLN A 17 5.20 -7.10 17.07
CA GLN A 17 5.30 -5.98 16.12
C GLN A 17 4.36 -4.83 16.49
N ALA A 18 3.15 -5.13 17.00
CA ALA A 18 2.21 -4.16 17.54
C ALA A 18 2.61 -3.65 18.95
N GLN A 19 3.76 -4.10 19.50
CA GLN A 19 4.26 -3.73 20.84
C GLN A 19 3.29 -4.03 21.99
N LEU A 20 2.38 -5.01 21.82
CA LEU A 20 1.42 -5.41 22.84
C LEU A 20 1.97 -6.57 23.68
N SER A 21 1.71 -6.53 25.00
CA SER A 21 1.86 -7.70 25.86
C SER A 21 0.74 -8.71 25.62
N GLN A 22 0.90 -9.96 26.10
CA GLN A 22 -0.20 -10.94 26.04
C GLN A 22 -1.41 -10.46 26.87
N LEU A 23 -1.17 -9.73 27.95
CA LEU A 23 -2.25 -9.17 28.78
C LEU A 23 -3.02 -8.08 28.03
N ASP A 24 -2.32 -7.15 27.37
CA ASP A 24 -2.96 -6.08 26.60
C ASP A 24 -3.84 -6.63 25.49
N LEU A 25 -3.32 -7.58 24.69
CA LEU A 25 -4.12 -8.19 23.62
C LEU A 25 -5.29 -9.01 24.17
N ALA A 26 -5.12 -9.67 25.31
CA ALA A 26 -6.19 -10.38 26.02
C ALA A 26 -7.31 -9.43 26.45
N LEU A 27 -6.97 -8.27 27.02
CA LEU A 27 -7.93 -7.24 27.41
C LEU A 27 -8.70 -6.65 26.23
N ILE A 28 -7.99 -6.36 25.12
CA ILE A 28 -8.61 -5.80 23.90
C ILE A 28 -9.59 -6.79 23.27
N THR A 29 -9.26 -8.08 23.27
CA THR A 29 -10.00 -9.10 22.51
C THR A 29 -11.00 -9.89 23.34
N GLY A 30 -10.97 -9.75 24.66
CA GLY A 30 -11.75 -10.59 25.57
C GLY A 30 -11.30 -12.05 25.67
N VAL A 31 -10.18 -12.40 25.04
CA VAL A 31 -9.55 -13.73 25.13
C VAL A 31 -8.70 -13.78 26.38
N SER A 32 -8.83 -14.83 27.22
CA SER A 32 -7.98 -14.91 28.43
C SER A 32 -6.49 -14.99 28.08
N GLN A 33 -5.64 -14.33 28.88
CA GLN A 33 -4.18 -14.36 28.69
C GLN A 33 -3.63 -15.79 28.63
N ARG A 34 -4.16 -16.69 29.49
CA ARG A 34 -3.78 -18.11 29.51
C ARG A 34 -4.11 -18.78 28.17
N HIS A 35 -5.30 -18.53 27.60
CA HIS A 35 -5.68 -19.10 26.31
C HIS A 35 -4.83 -18.53 25.19
N LEU A 36 -4.57 -17.21 25.16
CA LEU A 36 -3.66 -16.57 24.20
C LEU A 36 -2.26 -17.19 24.26
N SER A 37 -1.72 -17.42 25.48
CA SER A 37 -0.43 -18.08 25.65
C SER A 37 -0.42 -19.51 25.07
N CYS A 38 -1.51 -20.28 25.26
CA CYS A 38 -1.65 -21.61 24.68
C CYS A 38 -1.72 -21.56 23.14
N LEU A 39 -2.39 -20.57 22.56
CA LEU A 39 -2.45 -20.37 21.10
C LEU A 39 -1.07 -20.05 20.54
N GLU A 40 -0.33 -19.10 21.14
CA GLU A 40 0.99 -18.68 20.68
C GLU A 40 2.07 -19.77 20.82
N THR A 41 1.88 -20.70 21.76
CA THR A 41 2.83 -21.84 21.97
C THR A 41 2.40 -23.11 21.24
N GLY A 42 1.29 -23.09 20.49
CA GLY A 42 0.78 -24.26 19.77
C GLY A 42 0.14 -25.33 20.67
N ARG A 43 -0.05 -25.06 21.97
CA ARG A 43 -0.73 -25.98 22.92
C ARG A 43 -2.24 -26.03 22.71
N ALA A 44 -2.81 -25.03 22.04
CA ALA A 44 -4.21 -24.99 21.63
C ALA A 44 -4.31 -24.53 20.20
N LYS A 45 -5.32 -25.00 19.47
CA LYS A 45 -5.67 -24.51 18.12
C LYS A 45 -6.69 -23.39 18.24
N PRO A 46 -6.50 -22.24 17.56
CA PRO A 46 -7.53 -21.19 17.54
C PRO A 46 -8.75 -21.66 16.75
N SER A 47 -9.95 -21.19 17.13
CA SER A 47 -11.10 -21.24 16.24
C SER A 47 -10.99 -20.14 15.17
N PRO A 48 -11.68 -20.25 14.01
CA PRO A 48 -11.68 -19.20 12.99
C PRO A 48 -12.14 -17.85 13.56
N GLY A 49 -13.13 -17.85 14.45
CA GLY A 49 -13.63 -16.63 15.12
C GLY A 49 -12.61 -16.02 16.07
N THR A 50 -11.94 -16.84 16.88
CA THR A 50 -10.86 -16.38 17.77
C THR A 50 -9.70 -15.80 16.95
N LEU A 51 -9.32 -16.48 15.88
CA LEU A 51 -8.23 -16.03 15.01
C LEU A 51 -8.56 -14.68 14.36
N HIS A 52 -9.78 -14.55 13.82
CA HIS A 52 -10.27 -13.29 13.26
C HIS A 52 -10.25 -12.14 14.28
N ASN A 53 -10.78 -12.38 15.50
CA ASN A 53 -10.82 -11.37 16.56
C ASN A 53 -9.41 -10.87 16.92
N LEU A 54 -8.47 -11.81 17.12
CA LEU A 54 -7.07 -11.47 17.44
C LEU A 54 -6.39 -10.68 16.31
N LEU A 55 -6.55 -11.12 15.06
CA LEU A 55 -5.93 -10.45 13.89
C LEU A 55 -6.55 -9.06 13.63
N SER A 56 -7.86 -8.90 13.84
CA SER A 56 -8.54 -7.61 13.72
C SER A 56 -8.07 -6.63 14.79
N ALA A 57 -7.93 -7.07 16.04
CA ALA A 57 -7.43 -6.24 17.14
C ALA A 57 -5.97 -5.79 16.92
N LEU A 58 -5.17 -6.61 16.22
CA LEU A 58 -3.81 -6.30 15.81
C LEU A 58 -3.74 -5.47 14.52
N GLN A 59 -4.89 -5.13 13.91
CA GLN A 59 -4.98 -4.41 12.64
C GLN A 59 -4.11 -5.02 11.53
N VAL A 60 -4.06 -6.37 11.48
CA VAL A 60 -3.24 -7.09 10.52
C VAL A 60 -3.81 -6.92 9.10
N PRO A 61 -2.97 -6.61 8.09
CA PRO A 61 -3.39 -6.58 6.69
C PRO A 61 -4.09 -7.87 6.25
N LEU A 62 -5.13 -7.76 5.40
CA LEU A 62 -6.01 -8.89 5.04
C LEU A 62 -5.26 -10.06 4.38
N ASP A 63 -4.24 -9.75 3.57
CA ASP A 63 -3.37 -10.77 2.96
C ASP A 63 -2.57 -11.55 4.01
N GLN A 64 -2.06 -10.86 5.03
CA GLN A 64 -1.37 -11.51 6.16
C GLN A 64 -2.35 -12.30 7.03
N CYS A 65 -3.58 -11.79 7.22
CA CYS A 65 -4.64 -12.56 7.87
C CYS A 65 -4.83 -13.91 7.17
N ASN A 66 -4.96 -13.92 5.84
CA ASN A 66 -5.11 -15.16 5.08
C ASN A 66 -3.93 -16.13 5.28
N ARG A 67 -2.69 -15.63 5.35
CA ARG A 67 -1.52 -16.49 5.66
C ARG A 67 -1.64 -17.17 7.03
N VAL A 68 -2.12 -16.42 8.04
CA VAL A 68 -2.32 -16.99 9.39
C VAL A 68 -3.48 -17.99 9.40
N PHE A 69 -4.58 -17.72 8.66
CA PHE A 69 -5.68 -18.68 8.48
C PHE A 69 -5.19 -19.98 7.84
N LEU A 70 -4.41 -19.89 6.77
CA LEU A 70 -3.80 -21.07 6.11
C LEU A 70 -2.87 -21.83 7.06
N ALA A 71 -2.00 -21.13 7.81
CA ALA A 71 -1.11 -21.75 8.80
C ALA A 71 -1.87 -22.43 9.95
N ALA A 72 -3.11 -22.00 10.24
CA ALA A 72 -4.00 -22.64 11.20
C ALA A 72 -4.78 -23.83 10.61
N GLY A 73 -4.66 -24.10 9.30
CA GLY A 73 -5.38 -25.14 8.58
C GLY A 73 -6.78 -24.75 8.12
N PHE A 74 -7.06 -23.44 8.03
CA PHE A 74 -8.34 -22.91 7.53
C PHE A 74 -8.20 -22.40 6.10
N ALA A 75 -9.32 -22.32 5.38
CA ALA A 75 -9.37 -21.62 4.09
C ALA A 75 -9.10 -20.11 4.27
N PRO A 76 -8.57 -19.43 3.24
CA PRO A 76 -8.46 -17.98 3.22
C PRO A 76 -9.81 -17.32 3.51
N ARG A 77 -9.84 -16.31 4.36
CA ARG A 77 -11.08 -15.63 4.74
C ARG A 77 -11.43 -14.48 3.81
N TYR A 78 -10.42 -13.81 3.28
CA TYR A 78 -10.58 -12.61 2.47
C TYR A 78 -10.29 -12.90 1.02
N ALA A 79 -11.17 -12.47 0.12
CA ALA A 79 -10.94 -12.58 -1.30
C ALA A 79 -9.90 -11.56 -1.79
N ALA A 80 -9.26 -11.87 -2.88
CA ALA A 80 -8.46 -10.95 -3.68
C ALA A 80 -9.11 -10.87 -5.07
N THR A 81 -10.19 -10.12 -5.17
CA THR A 81 -11.00 -10.06 -6.39
C THR A 81 -10.33 -9.14 -7.41
N PRO A 82 -10.02 -9.61 -8.63
CA PRO A 82 -9.45 -8.74 -9.67
C PRO A 82 -10.34 -7.51 -9.92
N LEU A 83 -9.74 -6.33 -10.01
CA LEU A 83 -10.49 -5.08 -10.22
C LEU A 83 -11.34 -5.12 -11.51
N ALA A 84 -10.88 -5.85 -12.55
CA ALA A 84 -11.61 -6.05 -13.80
C ALA A 84 -12.85 -6.97 -13.66
N SER A 85 -12.99 -7.71 -12.55
CA SER A 85 -14.12 -8.63 -12.32
C SER A 85 -15.46 -7.90 -12.35
N PRO A 86 -16.56 -8.54 -12.84
CA PRO A 86 -17.91 -7.99 -12.76
C PRO A 86 -18.32 -7.63 -11.32
N ALA A 87 -17.90 -8.39 -10.32
CA ALA A 87 -18.17 -8.14 -8.91
C ALA A 87 -17.62 -6.79 -8.42
N MET A 88 -16.61 -6.24 -9.09
CA MET A 88 -15.99 -4.94 -8.77
C MET A 88 -16.57 -3.76 -9.58
N ALA A 89 -17.67 -3.96 -10.33
CA ALA A 89 -18.23 -2.92 -11.19
C ALA A 89 -18.59 -1.63 -10.43
N ALA A 90 -19.29 -1.75 -9.31
CA ALA A 90 -19.65 -0.59 -8.48
C ALA A 90 -18.40 0.14 -7.91
N ILE A 91 -17.35 -0.62 -7.57
CA ILE A 91 -16.08 -0.05 -7.11
C ILE A 91 -15.39 0.72 -8.24
N ARG A 92 -15.34 0.18 -9.45
CA ARG A 92 -14.77 0.88 -10.61
C ARG A 92 -15.54 2.17 -10.92
N GLU A 93 -16.86 2.14 -10.82
CA GLU A 93 -17.70 3.32 -11.01
C GLU A 93 -17.40 4.39 -9.94
N ALA A 94 -17.35 4.02 -8.67
CA ALA A 94 -17.00 4.92 -7.58
C ALA A 94 -15.60 5.51 -7.76
N VAL A 95 -14.59 4.69 -8.14
CA VAL A 95 -13.23 5.16 -8.45
C VAL A 95 -13.26 6.15 -9.61
N SER A 96 -13.94 5.82 -10.70
CA SER A 96 -14.07 6.71 -11.86
C SER A 96 -14.67 8.05 -11.46
N HIS A 97 -15.73 8.04 -10.64
CA HIS A 97 -16.35 9.25 -10.12
C HIS A 97 -15.36 10.09 -9.30
N VAL A 98 -14.63 9.48 -8.36
CA VAL A 98 -13.62 10.18 -7.55
C VAL A 98 -12.52 10.79 -8.44
N LEU A 99 -11.99 10.02 -9.41
CA LEU A 99 -10.95 10.52 -10.31
C LEU A 99 -11.44 11.72 -11.13
N HIS A 100 -12.66 11.65 -11.70
CA HIS A 100 -13.22 12.72 -12.50
C HIS A 100 -13.59 13.95 -11.68
N ALA A 101 -14.06 13.77 -10.44
CA ALA A 101 -14.39 14.88 -9.54
C ALA A 101 -13.17 15.74 -9.19
N ASN A 102 -11.97 15.21 -9.34
CA ASN A 102 -10.73 15.95 -9.08
C ASN A 102 -10.26 16.83 -10.23
N ASN A 103 -10.85 16.73 -11.44
CA ASN A 103 -10.47 17.66 -12.52
C ASN A 103 -10.70 19.12 -12.09
N PRO A 104 -9.76 20.04 -12.38
CA PRO A 104 -8.62 19.91 -13.26
C PRO A 104 -7.32 19.38 -12.60
N ALA A 105 -7.34 18.95 -11.35
CA ALA A 105 -6.15 18.37 -10.73
C ALA A 105 -5.90 16.94 -11.28
N PRO A 106 -4.62 16.57 -11.57
CA PRO A 106 -4.27 15.21 -11.94
C PRO A 106 -4.60 14.23 -10.80
N ALA A 107 -5.24 13.11 -11.14
CA ALA A 107 -5.59 12.06 -10.18
C ALA A 107 -5.38 10.69 -10.80
N ILE A 108 -4.76 9.78 -10.03
CA ILE A 108 -4.45 8.41 -10.45
C ILE A 108 -4.91 7.41 -9.40
N LEU A 109 -5.29 6.22 -9.85
CA LEU A 109 -5.50 5.05 -9.00
C LEU A 109 -4.25 4.19 -9.03
N LEU A 110 -3.69 3.88 -7.87
CA LEU A 110 -2.51 3.03 -7.72
C LEU A 110 -2.89 1.67 -7.13
N GLY A 111 -2.24 0.63 -7.62
CA GLY A 111 -2.22 -0.69 -7.01
C GLY A 111 -1.14 -0.83 -5.93
N SER A 112 -1.07 -2.02 -5.33
CA SER A 112 -0.16 -2.35 -4.23
C SER A 112 1.33 -2.23 -4.57
N GLU A 113 1.68 -2.35 -5.83
CA GLU A 113 3.05 -2.28 -6.35
C GLU A 113 3.34 -0.96 -7.08
N TRP A 114 2.52 0.06 -6.83
CA TRP A 114 2.63 1.39 -7.45
C TRP A 114 2.35 1.43 -8.96
N GLN A 115 1.72 0.38 -9.52
CA GLN A 115 1.23 0.45 -10.90
C GLN A 115 0.01 1.37 -10.99
N VAL A 116 -0.04 2.19 -12.02
CA VAL A 116 -1.20 3.03 -12.34
C VAL A 116 -2.28 2.13 -12.95
N LEU A 117 -3.43 2.04 -12.30
CA LEU A 117 -4.57 1.23 -12.71
C LEU A 117 -5.65 2.05 -13.43
N ALA A 118 -5.70 3.34 -13.16
CA ALA A 118 -6.56 4.30 -13.83
C ALA A 118 -6.05 5.72 -13.59
N ALA A 119 -6.40 6.64 -14.49
CA ALA A 119 -6.06 8.04 -14.37
C ALA A 119 -7.20 8.92 -14.91
N ASN A 120 -7.30 10.17 -14.43
CA ASN A 120 -8.22 11.13 -14.99
C ASN A 120 -7.62 11.87 -16.21
N THR A 121 -8.43 12.62 -16.93
CA THR A 121 -8.02 13.38 -18.11
C THR A 121 -6.91 14.39 -17.82
N SER A 122 -6.92 14.99 -16.63
CA SER A 122 -5.90 15.97 -16.22
C SER A 122 -4.52 15.37 -16.07
N THR A 123 -4.42 14.08 -15.70
CA THR A 123 -3.16 13.33 -15.68
C THR A 123 -2.59 13.17 -17.09
N ALA A 124 -3.43 12.84 -18.07
CA ALA A 124 -3.02 12.76 -19.48
C ALA A 124 -2.53 14.12 -20.00
N VAL A 125 -3.21 15.22 -19.65
CA VAL A 125 -2.77 16.58 -19.97
C VAL A 125 -1.43 16.89 -19.35
N LEU A 126 -1.21 16.57 -18.06
CA LEU A 126 0.08 16.77 -17.38
C LEU A 126 1.20 16.01 -18.11
N PHE A 127 0.97 14.75 -18.47
CA PHE A 127 1.96 13.94 -19.22
C PHE A 127 2.33 14.59 -20.55
N GLY A 128 1.33 15.06 -21.31
CA GLY A 128 1.56 15.82 -22.54
C GLY A 128 2.36 17.11 -22.33
N LEU A 129 2.12 17.84 -21.23
CA LEU A 129 2.85 19.08 -20.90
C LEU A 129 4.32 18.82 -20.51
N VAL A 130 4.66 17.64 -20.03
CA VAL A 130 6.05 17.24 -19.74
C VAL A 130 6.69 16.42 -20.86
N GLY A 131 5.99 16.22 -21.99
CA GLY A 131 6.52 15.51 -23.13
C GLY A 131 6.50 13.97 -23.00
N ILE A 132 5.72 13.45 -22.06
CA ILE A 132 5.46 12.01 -21.90
C ILE A 132 4.19 11.68 -22.70
N ASP A 133 4.18 10.53 -23.40
CA ASP A 133 2.99 10.08 -24.12
C ASP A 133 1.82 9.93 -23.13
N PRO A 134 0.70 10.64 -23.34
CA PRO A 134 -0.48 10.52 -22.50
C PRO A 134 -1.04 9.10 -22.39
N GLY A 135 -0.87 8.27 -23.44
CA GLY A 135 -1.24 6.86 -23.46
C GLY A 135 -0.35 5.98 -22.57
N ALA A 136 0.82 6.45 -22.20
CA ALA A 136 1.74 5.74 -21.31
C ALA A 136 1.27 5.73 -19.83
N ALA A 137 0.18 6.45 -19.49
CA ALA A 137 -0.32 6.46 -18.11
C ALA A 137 -0.86 5.09 -17.65
N ASP A 138 -1.47 4.32 -18.56
CA ASP A 138 -2.04 3.02 -18.24
C ASP A 138 -0.97 1.94 -18.11
N GLY A 139 -0.94 1.27 -16.97
CA GLY A 139 0.00 0.18 -16.68
C GLY A 139 1.41 0.61 -16.29
N VAL A 140 1.71 1.91 -16.28
CA VAL A 140 3.00 2.45 -15.81
C VAL A 140 3.15 2.22 -14.32
N ASN A 141 4.35 1.85 -13.91
CA ASN A 141 4.70 1.85 -12.50
C ASN A 141 5.20 3.24 -12.10
N LEU A 142 4.43 3.93 -11.24
CA LEU A 142 4.75 5.29 -10.82
C LEU A 142 6.11 5.40 -10.13
N LEU A 143 6.47 4.41 -9.30
CA LEU A 143 7.74 4.39 -8.59
C LEU A 143 8.92 4.27 -9.57
N SER A 144 8.81 3.37 -10.55
CA SER A 144 9.81 3.21 -11.61
C SER A 144 9.98 4.49 -12.42
N THR A 145 8.88 5.15 -12.81
CA THR A 145 8.89 6.40 -13.56
C THR A 145 9.51 7.57 -12.77
N LEU A 146 9.39 7.55 -11.45
CA LEU A 146 10.02 8.57 -10.58
C LEU A 146 11.52 8.32 -10.40
N LEU A 147 11.95 7.05 -10.31
CA LEU A 147 13.32 6.69 -9.91
C LEU A 147 14.25 6.45 -11.11
N GLN A 148 13.73 5.95 -12.23
CA GLN A 148 14.52 5.66 -13.42
C GLN A 148 14.69 6.91 -14.29
N SER A 149 15.82 6.97 -15.02
CA SER A 149 16.06 8.01 -16.01
C SER A 149 15.11 7.88 -17.21
N GLY A 150 14.73 9.01 -17.79
CA GLY A 150 13.77 9.09 -18.90
C GLY A 150 12.30 9.07 -18.46
N GLY A 151 12.03 9.06 -17.15
CA GLY A 151 10.68 9.06 -16.62
C GLY A 151 10.23 10.40 -16.05
N LEU A 152 9.09 10.39 -15.35
CA LEU A 152 8.49 11.58 -14.72
C LEU A 152 9.46 12.28 -13.77
N GLY A 153 10.33 11.51 -13.08
CA GLY A 153 11.31 12.07 -12.16
C GLY A 153 12.25 13.11 -12.77
N ASP A 154 12.56 13.02 -14.08
CA ASP A 154 13.47 13.96 -14.75
C ASP A 154 12.81 15.32 -15.06
N HIS A 155 11.48 15.39 -15.00
CA HIS A 155 10.69 16.61 -15.17
C HIS A 155 10.41 17.33 -13.85
N LEU A 156 10.79 16.72 -12.71
CA LEU A 156 10.63 17.33 -11.40
C LEU A 156 11.75 18.35 -11.12
N ILE A 157 11.37 19.51 -10.63
CA ILE A 157 12.31 20.57 -10.20
C ILE A 157 12.99 20.14 -8.89
N ASN A 158 12.23 19.55 -7.99
CA ASN A 158 12.69 19.00 -6.71
C ASN A 158 12.75 17.47 -6.71
N ALA A 159 13.36 16.90 -7.77
CA ALA A 159 13.39 15.46 -8.02
C ALA A 159 13.93 14.65 -6.84
N GLU A 160 15.03 15.10 -6.22
CA GLU A 160 15.68 14.36 -5.12
C GLU A 160 14.78 14.23 -3.89
N GLU A 161 14.07 15.31 -3.53
CA GLU A 161 13.13 15.30 -2.42
C GLU A 161 11.98 14.31 -2.68
N ILE A 162 11.39 14.38 -3.87
CA ILE A 162 10.25 13.51 -4.24
C ILE A 162 10.69 12.05 -4.38
N ARG A 163 11.85 11.78 -4.97
CA ARG A 163 12.43 10.43 -5.06
C ARG A 163 12.69 9.85 -3.67
N THR A 164 13.25 10.63 -2.76
CA THR A 164 13.50 10.21 -1.37
C THR A 164 12.20 9.89 -0.63
N LEU A 165 11.19 10.76 -0.74
CA LEU A 165 9.87 10.54 -0.13
C LEU A 165 9.17 9.29 -0.68
N ALA A 166 9.19 9.11 -2.01
CA ALA A 166 8.61 7.94 -2.67
C ALA A 166 9.32 6.65 -2.24
N TRP A 167 10.67 6.67 -2.20
CA TRP A 167 11.48 5.55 -1.75
C TRP A 167 11.21 5.15 -0.32
N GLN A 168 11.20 6.11 0.62
CA GLN A 168 10.92 5.85 2.03
C GLN A 168 9.52 5.27 2.24
N ARG A 169 8.53 5.80 1.50
CA ARG A 169 7.18 5.29 1.56
C ARG A 169 7.12 3.86 1.02
N ALA A 170 7.66 3.62 -0.18
CA ALA A 170 7.69 2.30 -0.80
C ALA A 170 8.44 1.27 0.07
N THR A 171 9.56 1.65 0.69
CA THR A 171 10.31 0.79 1.61
C THR A 171 9.47 0.39 2.83
N ARG A 172 8.70 1.31 3.42
CA ARG A 172 7.78 0.99 4.53
C ARG A 172 6.67 0.05 4.09
N GLU A 173 6.08 0.28 2.92
CA GLU A 173 5.03 -0.60 2.36
C GLU A 173 5.58 -1.98 2.00
N ALA A 174 6.81 -2.07 1.54
CA ALA A 174 7.50 -3.32 1.20
C ALA A 174 7.71 -4.26 2.41
N LEU A 175 7.70 -3.75 3.64
CA LEU A 175 7.77 -4.57 4.85
C LEU A 175 6.65 -5.62 4.92
N THR A 176 5.51 -5.33 4.30
CA THR A 176 4.35 -6.21 4.28
C THR A 176 3.98 -6.71 2.88
N ASN A 177 4.62 -6.18 1.82
CA ASN A 177 4.38 -6.53 0.42
C ASN A 177 5.64 -7.09 -0.25
N PRO A 178 5.79 -8.43 -0.35
CA PRO A 178 6.97 -9.07 -0.95
C PRO A 178 7.19 -8.71 -2.42
N SER A 179 6.11 -8.50 -3.21
CA SER A 179 6.22 -8.10 -4.62
C SER A 179 6.81 -6.71 -4.77
N LEU A 180 6.38 -5.76 -3.92
CA LEU A 180 6.96 -4.42 -3.87
C LEU A 180 8.41 -4.46 -3.37
N ALA A 181 8.74 -5.33 -2.41
CA ALA A 181 10.12 -5.54 -1.97
C ALA A 181 11.01 -6.03 -3.11
N ALA A 182 10.54 -6.99 -3.92
CA ALA A 182 11.25 -7.47 -5.10
C ALA A 182 11.42 -6.35 -6.16
N LEU A 183 10.39 -5.54 -6.39
CA LEU A 183 10.48 -4.39 -7.30
C LEU A 183 11.56 -3.41 -6.83
N LEU A 184 11.60 -3.05 -5.55
CA LEU A 184 12.60 -2.12 -5.00
C LEU A 184 14.03 -2.60 -5.23
N THR A 185 14.29 -3.91 -5.21
CA THR A 185 15.65 -4.44 -5.48
C THR A 185 16.10 -4.22 -6.93
N SER A 186 15.17 -3.98 -7.86
CA SER A 186 15.43 -3.73 -9.29
C SER A 186 15.51 -2.25 -9.64
N LEU A 187 15.15 -1.36 -8.72
CA LEU A 187 15.12 0.09 -8.95
C LEU A 187 16.38 0.79 -8.43
N PRO A 188 16.81 1.88 -9.06
CA PRO A 188 17.93 2.67 -8.55
C PRO A 188 17.56 3.29 -7.20
N VAL A 189 18.49 3.18 -6.25
CA VAL A 189 18.34 3.82 -4.94
C VAL A 189 18.58 5.33 -5.11
N PRO A 190 17.73 6.22 -4.57
CA PRO A 190 17.96 7.64 -4.58
C PRO A 190 19.30 8.03 -3.93
N ALA A 191 19.89 9.14 -4.37
CA ALA A 191 21.15 9.65 -3.81
C ALA A 191 21.05 9.90 -2.29
N HIS A 192 19.88 10.29 -1.83
CA HIS A 192 19.56 10.47 -0.42
C HIS A 192 18.40 9.53 -0.03
N THR A 193 18.61 8.73 1.00
CA THR A 193 17.57 7.85 1.57
C THR A 193 16.93 8.43 2.83
N GLU A 194 17.54 9.46 3.39
CA GLU A 194 17.04 10.21 4.55
C GLU A 194 16.66 11.63 4.14
N LEU A 195 15.56 12.09 4.71
CA LEU A 195 15.09 13.45 4.48
C LEU A 195 15.89 14.43 5.35
N PRO A 196 16.20 15.65 4.86
CA PRO A 196 16.77 16.69 5.68
C PRO A 196 15.95 16.96 6.94
N SER A 197 16.60 17.24 8.06
CA SER A 197 15.94 17.49 9.35
C SER A 197 15.11 18.79 9.36
N ASP A 198 15.38 19.69 8.43
CA ASP A 198 14.74 20.99 8.25
C ASP A 198 13.68 21.01 7.15
N MET A 199 13.21 19.82 6.70
CA MET A 199 12.16 19.76 5.70
C MET A 199 10.88 20.48 6.16
N PRO A 200 10.22 21.19 5.24
CA PRO A 200 8.92 21.78 5.54
C PRO A 200 7.88 20.68 5.83
N PRO A 201 6.87 20.98 6.66
CA PRO A 201 5.84 20.00 7.00
C PRO A 201 5.02 19.52 5.78
N LEU A 202 5.13 20.22 4.67
CA LEU A 202 4.48 19.91 3.40
C LEU A 202 5.48 20.12 2.25
N VAL A 203 5.66 19.08 1.45
CA VAL A 203 6.47 19.13 0.23
C VAL A 203 5.55 19.13 -0.97
N LEU A 204 5.65 20.16 -1.79
CA LEU A 204 4.96 20.24 -3.08
C LEU A 204 5.74 19.46 -4.14
N THR A 205 5.05 18.75 -5.00
CA THR A 205 5.62 18.20 -6.23
C THR A 205 5.72 19.32 -7.26
N ARG A 206 6.94 19.73 -7.60
CA ARG A 206 7.21 20.83 -8.52
C ARG A 206 7.63 20.27 -9.87
N VAL A 207 6.82 20.51 -10.89
CA VAL A 207 6.98 19.94 -12.24
C VAL A 207 7.35 21.03 -13.23
N ARG A 208 8.41 20.78 -14.02
CA ARG A 208 8.75 21.64 -15.16
C ARG A 208 7.94 21.20 -16.38
N SER A 209 7.16 22.13 -16.93
CA SER A 209 6.35 21.89 -18.12
C SER A 209 6.65 22.89 -19.22
N THR A 210 6.10 22.65 -20.41
CA THR A 210 6.16 23.60 -21.55
C THR A 210 5.41 24.91 -21.25
N GLN A 211 4.53 24.94 -20.26
CA GLN A 211 3.76 26.12 -19.85
C GLN A 211 4.37 26.83 -18.62
N GLY A 212 5.51 26.35 -18.12
CA GLY A 212 6.16 26.87 -16.91
C GLY A 212 6.18 25.86 -15.76
N GLU A 213 6.40 26.35 -14.55
CA GLU A 213 6.41 25.54 -13.33
C GLU A 213 4.98 25.28 -12.83
N LEU A 214 4.67 24.02 -12.60
CA LEU A 214 3.43 23.56 -11.98
C LEU A 214 3.74 23.00 -10.59
N ASN A 215 2.93 23.37 -9.61
CA ASN A 215 3.08 22.96 -8.22
C ASN A 215 1.86 22.16 -7.78
N PHE A 216 2.08 20.94 -7.29
CA PHE A 216 1.03 20.04 -6.84
C PHE A 216 1.19 19.69 -5.37
N LEU A 217 0.08 19.71 -4.64
CA LEU A 217 -0.05 19.08 -3.34
C LEU A 217 -0.51 17.64 -3.54
N SER A 218 0.35 16.68 -3.23
CA SER A 218 -0.02 15.27 -3.34
C SER A 218 -0.77 14.79 -2.10
N THR A 219 -1.96 14.25 -2.30
CA THR A 219 -2.76 13.60 -1.26
C THR A 219 -3.01 12.15 -1.63
N PHE A 220 -3.25 11.31 -0.61
CA PHE A 220 -3.59 9.91 -0.82
C PHE A 220 -4.92 9.59 -0.14
N THR A 221 -5.83 9.04 -0.92
CA THR A 221 -7.12 8.56 -0.45
C THR A 221 -7.17 7.05 -0.55
N THR A 222 -7.66 6.39 0.49
CA THR A 222 -7.84 4.93 0.55
C THR A 222 -9.29 4.59 0.81
N PHE A 223 -9.69 3.36 0.49
CA PHE A 223 -11.01 2.86 0.85
C PHE A 223 -11.11 2.66 2.37
N GLY A 224 -12.20 3.14 2.95
CA GLY A 224 -12.54 2.87 4.36
C GLY A 224 -13.06 1.44 4.53
N MET A 225 -12.62 0.73 5.56
CA MET A 225 -13.09 -0.61 5.95
C MET A 225 -13.22 -1.64 4.81
N PRO A 226 -12.20 -1.83 3.98
CA PRO A 226 -12.26 -2.80 2.89
C PRO A 226 -12.32 -4.22 3.45
N GLN A 227 -13.11 -5.10 2.79
CA GLN A 227 -13.24 -6.52 3.13
C GLN A 227 -12.62 -7.43 2.05
N ASP A 228 -11.95 -6.84 1.07
CA ASP A 228 -11.26 -7.52 -0.03
C ASP A 228 -9.81 -7.03 -0.09
N ILE A 229 -8.87 -7.96 -0.34
CA ILE A 229 -7.42 -7.67 -0.37
C ILE A 229 -7.08 -6.64 -1.46
N THR A 230 -7.72 -6.74 -2.63
CA THR A 230 -7.51 -5.79 -3.72
C THR A 230 -7.87 -4.36 -3.29
N LEU A 231 -8.99 -4.19 -2.57
CA LEU A 231 -9.44 -2.87 -2.11
C LEU A 231 -8.51 -2.29 -1.03
N THR A 232 -7.90 -3.11 -0.18
CA THR A 232 -6.93 -2.61 0.82
C THR A 232 -5.67 -2.04 0.17
N SER A 233 -5.34 -2.51 -1.02
CA SER A 233 -4.14 -2.12 -1.74
C SER A 233 -4.34 -0.93 -2.68
N LEU A 234 -5.60 -0.55 -2.98
CA LEU A 234 -5.91 0.57 -3.86
C LEU A 234 -5.79 1.91 -3.12
N ARG A 235 -5.21 2.88 -3.80
CA ARG A 235 -5.10 4.27 -3.33
C ARG A 235 -5.21 5.24 -4.49
N SER A 236 -5.94 6.34 -4.29
CA SER A 236 -5.94 7.47 -5.22
C SER A 236 -4.90 8.49 -4.76
N SER A 237 -4.08 8.96 -5.69
CA SER A 237 -3.18 10.10 -5.50
C SER A 237 -3.71 11.27 -6.33
N ILE A 238 -3.77 12.44 -5.71
CA ILE A 238 -4.26 13.69 -6.30
C ILE A 238 -3.17 14.74 -6.14
#